data_7fcb1f542608aa6c9a558b2c08f88584
#
_entry.id   7fcb1f542608aa6c9a558b2c08f88584
#
_cell.length_a   1.000
_cell.length_b   1.000
_cell.length_c   1.000
_cell.angle_alpha   90.00
_cell.angle_beta   90.00
_cell.angle_gamma   90.00
#
_symmetry.space_group_name_H-M   'P 1'
#
loop_
_entity.id
_entity.type
_entity.pdbx_description
1 polymer ?
#
loop_
_entity_poly.entity_id
_entity_poly.type
_entity_poly.pdbx_seq_one_letter_code
_entity_poly.pdbx_strand_id
1 'polypeptide(L)'
;MKKKLLGLIPMLVLASSSLTGCSIRPVVFIYTSHEDNRIQLFNKELKNKFPQYDIRIVSKTTGSLMGELRGIGSRTDCDIFVGIEITNAEILLKNNPNIFEDLSDYDTSHYVDDVLEYQNDVVLADGTIRKGHKKYHIQDKEAGCIVYSKSLCGDNIPTSYEDLFDSRFKNSIIMPNPNSSGTGYYFYNGYASIYGKEEALKYFNKLDSNVKEWSSSGSGPVKGVNTKQIAVGLGMHFQAVEYANKNDDIGITYFEEGSPYSLYTMGMIAGRKSKTGVKEVYDYFYNYVNYLDNSDIVPEVIYKKEYALPPTVENWKSPEDYGVSYVKMKNLLDPDYKTKLLEDWKL
;
A
#
# COMPACT_ATOMS: atom_id res chain seq x y z
N MET A 1 30.60 -69.52 62.00
CA MET A 1 31.03 -68.71 60.88
C MET A 1 29.77 -68.30 60.09
N LYS A 2 29.34 -67.07 60.28
CA LYS A 2 28.12 -66.54 59.58
C LYS A 2 28.59 -65.57 58.45
N LYS A 3 28.34 -65.96 57.20
CA LYS A 3 28.57 -65.11 56.00
C LYS A 3 27.44 -64.09 55.89
N LYS A 4 27.78 -62.81 55.89
CA LYS A 4 26.85 -61.70 55.56
C LYS A 4 26.80 -61.58 54.10
N LEU A 5 25.58 -61.69 53.49
CA LEU A 5 25.28 -61.32 52.12
C LEU A 5 25.06 -59.79 52.04
N LEU A 6 25.90 -59.11 51.31
CA LEU A 6 25.64 -57.72 50.91
C LEU A 6 24.73 -57.68 49.70
N GLY A 7 23.53 -57.15 49.89
CA GLY A 7 22.64 -56.91 48.78
C GLY A 7 23.03 -55.64 48.03
N LEU A 8 23.32 -55.77 46.74
CA LEU A 8 23.43 -54.63 45.82
C LEU A 8 22.00 -54.13 45.46
N ILE A 9 21.71 -52.88 45.78
CA ILE A 9 20.50 -52.20 45.29
C ILE A 9 20.90 -51.53 43.97
N PRO A 10 20.21 -51.83 42.83
CA PRO A 10 20.47 -51.12 41.61
C PRO A 10 19.83 -49.71 41.69
N MET A 11 20.64 -48.70 41.63
CA MET A 11 20.25 -47.28 41.54
C MET A 11 19.67 -47.04 40.12
N LEU A 12 18.36 -46.98 40.02
CA LEU A 12 17.64 -46.65 38.76
C LEU A 12 17.83 -45.15 38.52
N VAL A 13 18.75 -44.80 37.64
CA VAL A 13 18.90 -43.41 37.14
C VAL A 13 17.77 -43.17 36.14
N LEU A 14 16.71 -42.49 36.59
CA LEU A 14 15.72 -41.90 35.71
C LEU A 14 16.38 -40.78 34.92
N ALA A 15 16.80 -41.07 33.68
CA ALA A 15 17.15 -40.07 32.70
C ALA A 15 15.84 -39.39 32.25
N SER A 16 15.52 -38.24 32.85
CA SER A 16 14.52 -37.33 32.34
C SER A 16 15.01 -36.77 30.99
N SER A 17 14.72 -37.47 29.91
CA SER A 17 14.84 -36.92 28.58
C SER A 17 13.83 -35.75 28.47
N SER A 18 14.36 -34.53 28.64
CA SER A 18 13.65 -33.31 28.19
C SER A 18 13.44 -33.43 26.69
N LEU A 19 12.27 -33.91 26.33
CA LEU A 19 11.75 -33.75 24.97
C LEU A 19 11.65 -32.24 24.72
N THR A 20 12.69 -31.63 24.16
CA THR A 20 12.56 -30.36 23.46
C THR A 20 11.68 -30.61 22.25
N GLY A 21 10.38 -30.63 22.49
CA GLY A 21 9.41 -30.63 21.42
C GLY A 21 9.67 -29.41 20.58
N CYS A 22 10.01 -29.62 19.31
CA CYS A 22 10.02 -28.56 18.32
C CYS A 22 8.57 -28.06 18.22
N SER A 23 8.21 -27.04 19.03
CA SER A 23 6.88 -26.46 18.99
C SER A 23 6.73 -25.78 17.65
N ILE A 24 5.91 -26.34 16.76
CA ILE A 24 5.55 -25.70 15.49
C ILE A 24 4.88 -24.38 15.86
N ARG A 25 5.55 -23.26 15.54
CA ARG A 25 5.00 -21.92 15.77
C ARG A 25 3.78 -21.72 14.88
N PRO A 26 2.67 -21.18 15.41
CA PRO A 26 1.54 -20.81 14.58
C PRO A 26 1.97 -19.84 13.49
N VAL A 27 1.50 -20.07 12.26
CA VAL A 27 1.85 -19.24 11.09
C VAL A 27 0.81 -18.15 10.91
N VAL A 28 1.26 -16.91 10.71
CA VAL A 28 0.43 -15.78 10.32
C VAL A 28 0.91 -15.24 8.98
N PHE A 29 0.04 -15.28 7.97
CA PHE A 29 0.33 -14.74 6.64
C PHE A 29 -0.19 -13.32 6.49
N ILE A 30 0.70 -12.40 6.14
CA ILE A 30 0.37 -11.02 5.79
C ILE A 30 0.66 -10.82 4.31
N TYR A 31 -0.37 -10.51 3.51
CA TYR A 31 -0.19 -10.21 2.11
C TYR A 31 -0.16 -8.69 1.88
N THR A 32 0.79 -8.24 1.06
CA THR A 32 0.99 -6.82 0.82
C THR A 32 1.41 -6.53 -0.61
N SER A 33 1.07 -5.34 -1.12
CA SER A 33 1.60 -4.80 -2.37
C SER A 33 2.56 -3.63 -2.17
N HIS A 34 3.00 -3.41 -0.94
CA HIS A 34 3.94 -2.34 -0.60
C HIS A 34 5.39 -2.62 -1.01
N GLU A 35 6.20 -1.58 -0.95
CA GLU A 35 7.61 -1.54 -1.28
C GLU A 35 8.46 -2.24 -0.22
N ASP A 36 9.69 -2.63 -0.63
CA ASP A 36 10.60 -3.40 0.21
C ASP A 36 10.98 -2.72 1.53
N ASN A 37 11.12 -1.39 1.55
CA ASN A 37 11.45 -0.63 2.76
C ASN A 37 10.33 -0.72 3.81
N ARG A 38 9.06 -0.65 3.40
CA ARG A 38 7.90 -0.84 4.27
C ARG A 38 7.83 -2.28 4.78
N ILE A 39 8.03 -3.26 3.90
CA ILE A 39 8.08 -4.69 4.27
C ILE A 39 9.19 -4.96 5.29
N GLN A 40 10.36 -4.31 5.16
CA GLN A 40 11.45 -4.42 6.14
C GLN A 40 11.04 -3.88 7.50
N LEU A 41 10.39 -2.71 7.57
CA LEU A 41 9.84 -2.15 8.81
C LEU A 41 8.85 -3.13 9.45
N PHE A 42 7.87 -3.62 8.68
CA PHE A 42 6.86 -4.55 9.18
C PHE A 42 7.49 -5.84 9.71
N ASN A 43 8.41 -6.44 8.95
CA ASN A 43 9.12 -7.65 9.38
C ASN A 43 9.90 -7.43 10.69
N LYS A 44 10.62 -6.32 10.80
CA LYS A 44 11.40 -5.98 11.99
C LYS A 44 10.50 -5.88 13.22
N GLU A 45 9.47 -5.04 13.14
CA GLU A 45 8.61 -4.76 14.29
C GLU A 45 7.79 -5.98 14.71
N LEU A 46 7.18 -6.69 13.75
CA LEU A 46 6.34 -7.84 14.05
C LEU A 46 7.14 -9.04 14.57
N LYS A 47 8.30 -9.35 13.98
CA LYS A 47 9.13 -10.48 14.45
C LYS A 47 9.74 -10.21 15.81
N ASN A 48 10.09 -8.97 16.12
CA ASN A 48 10.58 -8.59 17.44
C ASN A 48 9.48 -8.71 18.50
N LYS A 49 8.26 -8.29 18.17
CA LYS A 49 7.13 -8.32 19.10
C LYS A 49 6.59 -9.72 19.34
N PHE A 50 6.58 -10.57 18.29
CA PHE A 50 5.93 -11.89 18.31
C PHE A 50 6.88 -13.04 17.94
N PRO A 51 7.96 -13.29 18.72
CA PRO A 51 8.90 -14.38 18.42
C PRO A 51 8.24 -15.77 18.50
N GLN A 52 7.08 -15.88 19.15
CA GLN A 52 6.30 -17.12 19.28
C GLN A 52 5.53 -17.49 18.02
N TYR A 53 5.36 -16.56 17.07
CA TYR A 53 4.67 -16.80 15.80
C TYR A 53 5.66 -16.89 14.63
N ASP A 54 5.30 -17.64 13.59
CA ASP A 54 5.98 -17.62 12.28
C ASP A 54 5.24 -16.63 11.37
N ILE A 55 5.65 -15.35 11.41
CA ILE A 55 5.00 -14.31 10.62
C ILE A 55 5.65 -14.26 9.24
N ARG A 56 4.84 -14.48 8.21
CA ARG A 56 5.24 -14.52 6.80
C ARG A 56 4.59 -13.39 6.03
N ILE A 57 5.39 -12.39 5.64
CA ILE A 57 4.94 -11.30 4.78
C ILE A 57 5.19 -11.71 3.33
N VAL A 58 4.12 -11.77 2.54
CA VAL A 58 4.13 -12.18 1.12
C VAL A 58 3.87 -10.95 0.26
N SER A 59 4.91 -10.50 -0.43
CA SER A 59 4.81 -9.39 -1.38
C SER A 59 4.21 -9.88 -2.71
N LYS A 60 3.25 -9.13 -3.22
CA LYS A 60 2.60 -9.36 -4.52
C LYS A 60 2.36 -8.02 -5.21
N THR A 61 2.31 -8.02 -6.54
CA THR A 61 1.77 -6.84 -7.25
C THR A 61 0.28 -6.68 -6.93
N THR A 62 -0.23 -5.47 -6.99
CA THR A 62 -1.67 -5.19 -6.77
C THR A 62 -2.55 -6.09 -7.65
N GLY A 63 -2.21 -6.23 -8.93
CA GLY A 63 -2.96 -7.07 -9.86
C GLY A 63 -2.97 -8.56 -9.46
N SER A 64 -1.83 -9.10 -9.01
CA SER A 64 -1.70 -10.49 -8.55
C SER A 64 -2.49 -10.72 -7.26
N LEU A 65 -2.39 -9.82 -6.28
CA LEU A 65 -3.14 -9.89 -5.03
C LEU A 65 -4.66 -9.86 -5.27
N MET A 66 -5.11 -8.93 -6.11
CA MET A 66 -6.51 -8.82 -6.50
C MET A 66 -7.02 -10.05 -7.25
N GLY A 67 -6.20 -10.61 -8.17
CA GLY A 67 -6.55 -11.83 -8.90
C GLY A 67 -6.75 -13.02 -7.98
N GLU A 68 -5.87 -13.20 -6.99
CA GLU A 68 -5.99 -14.26 -5.99
C GLU A 68 -7.25 -14.09 -5.13
N LEU A 69 -7.42 -12.91 -4.51
CA LEU A 69 -8.55 -12.68 -3.60
C LEU A 69 -9.91 -12.78 -4.32
N ARG A 70 -9.99 -12.37 -5.59
CA ARG A 70 -11.19 -12.57 -6.42
C ARG A 70 -11.43 -14.04 -6.74
N GLY A 71 -10.38 -14.81 -7.03
CA GLY A 71 -10.50 -16.21 -7.48
C GLY A 71 -10.85 -17.17 -6.35
N ILE A 72 -10.18 -17.05 -5.20
CA ILE A 72 -10.33 -18.00 -4.09
C ILE A 72 -11.00 -17.41 -2.85
N GLY A 73 -11.17 -16.09 -2.79
CA GLY A 73 -11.86 -15.40 -1.69
C GLY A 73 -11.24 -15.73 -0.32
N SER A 74 -12.08 -16.00 0.68
CA SER A 74 -11.65 -16.33 2.04
C SER A 74 -10.93 -17.69 2.18
N ARG A 75 -10.82 -18.48 1.10
CA ARG A 75 -10.02 -19.71 1.09
C ARG A 75 -8.53 -19.47 0.86
N THR A 76 -8.12 -18.21 0.62
CA THR A 76 -6.71 -17.82 0.54
C THR A 76 -5.96 -18.17 1.83
N ASP A 77 -4.64 -18.35 1.73
CA ASP A 77 -3.76 -18.45 2.90
C ASP A 77 -3.55 -17.12 3.61
N CYS A 78 -3.89 -16.00 2.97
CA CYS A 78 -3.83 -14.66 3.56
C CYS A 78 -4.66 -14.59 4.83
N ASP A 79 -4.06 -14.14 5.93
CA ASP A 79 -4.76 -13.88 7.18
C ASP A 79 -5.05 -12.39 7.34
N ILE A 80 -4.03 -11.58 7.04
CA ILE A 80 -4.07 -10.11 7.13
C ILE A 80 -3.64 -9.56 5.77
N PHE A 81 -4.38 -8.61 5.24
CA PHE A 81 -3.94 -7.84 4.08
C PHE A 81 -3.54 -6.44 4.49
N VAL A 82 -2.52 -5.90 3.81
CA VAL A 82 -1.95 -4.56 4.04
C VAL A 82 -1.60 -3.97 2.68
N GLY A 83 -2.07 -2.75 2.39
CA GLY A 83 -1.74 -2.09 1.13
C GLY A 83 -2.64 -2.44 -0.05
N ILE A 84 -3.92 -2.74 0.19
CA ILE A 84 -4.90 -2.80 -0.90
C ILE A 84 -5.47 -1.40 -1.12
N GLU A 85 -5.30 -0.88 -2.33
CA GLU A 85 -5.88 0.42 -2.73
C GLU A 85 -7.41 0.37 -2.55
N ILE A 86 -8.00 1.45 -2.01
CA ILE A 86 -9.36 1.48 -1.50
C ILE A 86 -10.42 1.05 -2.53
N THR A 87 -10.33 1.49 -3.79
CA THR A 87 -11.29 1.07 -4.82
C THR A 87 -11.20 -0.43 -5.10
N ASN A 88 -9.98 -1.00 -4.99
CA ASN A 88 -9.79 -2.44 -5.11
C ASN A 88 -10.43 -3.20 -3.92
N ALA A 89 -10.35 -2.68 -2.71
CA ALA A 89 -11.04 -3.25 -1.55
C ALA A 89 -12.57 -3.22 -1.75
N GLU A 90 -13.12 -2.12 -2.28
CA GLU A 90 -14.54 -2.01 -2.63
C GLU A 90 -14.97 -3.01 -3.72
N ILE A 91 -14.13 -3.22 -4.75
CA ILE A 91 -14.37 -4.25 -5.77
C ILE A 91 -14.44 -5.66 -5.15
N LEU A 92 -13.55 -5.97 -4.19
CA LEU A 92 -13.58 -7.25 -3.49
C LEU A 92 -14.86 -7.42 -2.68
N LEU A 93 -15.27 -6.37 -1.94
CA LEU A 93 -16.50 -6.38 -1.14
C LEU A 93 -17.76 -6.46 -2.02
N LYS A 94 -17.80 -5.81 -3.17
CA LYS A 94 -18.90 -5.94 -4.12
C LYS A 94 -19.04 -7.38 -4.63
N ASN A 95 -17.93 -8.03 -4.96
CA ASN A 95 -17.93 -9.40 -5.46
C ASN A 95 -18.22 -10.44 -4.36
N ASN A 96 -17.77 -10.18 -3.15
CA ASN A 96 -17.97 -11.01 -1.98
C ASN A 96 -18.07 -10.15 -0.71
N PRO A 97 -19.29 -9.75 -0.28
CA PRO A 97 -19.49 -8.90 0.90
C PRO A 97 -18.95 -9.47 2.20
N ASN A 98 -18.65 -10.77 2.23
CA ASN A 98 -18.14 -11.48 3.39
C ASN A 98 -16.65 -11.86 3.25
N ILE A 99 -15.90 -11.21 2.37
CA ILE A 99 -14.47 -11.52 2.18
C ILE A 99 -13.60 -11.05 3.35
N PHE A 100 -13.98 -9.95 3.99
CA PHE A 100 -13.23 -9.35 5.10
C PHE A 100 -13.98 -9.48 6.43
N GLU A 101 -13.21 -9.54 7.53
CA GLU A 101 -13.74 -9.49 8.88
C GLU A 101 -14.49 -8.18 9.16
N ASP A 102 -15.38 -8.22 10.14
CA ASP A 102 -15.95 -7.02 10.73
C ASP A 102 -14.98 -6.44 11.76
N LEU A 103 -14.65 -5.16 11.59
CA LEU A 103 -13.73 -4.39 12.44
C LEU A 103 -14.45 -3.31 13.25
N SER A 104 -15.76 -3.44 13.44
CA SER A 104 -16.58 -2.45 14.15
C SER A 104 -16.21 -2.29 15.63
N ASP A 105 -15.47 -3.22 16.20
CA ASP A 105 -14.96 -3.18 17.57
C ASP A 105 -13.67 -2.34 17.72
N TYR A 106 -13.10 -1.82 16.62
CA TYR A 106 -11.93 -0.94 16.67
C TYR A 106 -12.33 0.54 16.74
N ASP A 107 -11.60 1.29 17.57
CA ASP A 107 -11.73 2.75 17.62
C ASP A 107 -11.08 3.39 16.39
N THR A 108 -11.82 4.22 15.69
CA THR A 108 -11.36 4.97 14.50
C THR A 108 -11.34 6.49 14.74
N SER A 109 -11.53 6.95 15.97
CA SER A 109 -11.62 8.37 16.31
C SER A 109 -10.33 9.16 16.07
N HIS A 110 -9.21 8.46 15.98
CA HIS A 110 -7.89 9.04 15.72
C HIS A 110 -7.64 9.42 14.24
N TYR A 111 -8.46 8.92 13.31
CA TYR A 111 -8.37 9.33 11.90
C TYR A 111 -8.99 10.71 11.66
N VAL A 112 -8.52 11.41 10.63
CA VAL A 112 -9.22 12.57 10.08
C VAL A 112 -10.51 12.13 9.38
N ASP A 113 -11.52 12.99 9.35
CA ASP A 113 -12.88 12.58 8.95
C ASP A 113 -12.99 12.21 7.46
N ASP A 114 -12.21 12.86 6.60
CA ASP A 114 -12.23 12.64 5.14
C ASP A 114 -11.73 11.25 4.73
N VAL A 115 -10.84 10.60 5.50
CA VAL A 115 -10.40 9.22 5.22
C VAL A 115 -11.40 8.17 5.72
N LEU A 116 -12.40 8.57 6.50
CA LEU A 116 -13.44 7.68 7.04
C LEU A 116 -14.74 7.64 6.21
N GLU A 117 -14.77 8.29 5.04
CA GLU A 117 -15.96 8.34 4.19
C GLU A 117 -16.53 6.94 3.89
N TYR A 118 -15.68 5.92 3.80
CA TYR A 118 -16.10 4.54 3.57
C TYR A 118 -17.02 3.97 4.68
N GLN A 119 -17.04 4.55 5.86
CA GLN A 119 -17.94 4.15 6.96
C GLN A 119 -19.35 4.72 6.81
N ASN A 120 -19.55 5.67 5.91
CA ASN A 120 -20.82 6.32 5.66
C ASN A 120 -21.51 5.76 4.40
N ASP A 121 -22.83 5.97 4.31
CA ASP A 121 -23.56 5.74 3.07
C ASP A 121 -23.14 6.78 2.03
N VAL A 122 -22.75 6.34 0.86
CA VAL A 122 -22.28 7.20 -0.25
C VAL A 122 -23.18 6.99 -1.47
N VAL A 123 -23.65 8.08 -2.07
CA VAL A 123 -24.35 8.03 -3.36
C VAL A 123 -23.33 7.91 -4.47
N LEU A 124 -23.38 6.81 -5.21
CA LEU A 124 -22.48 6.54 -6.32
C LEU A 124 -22.89 7.34 -7.58
N ALA A 125 -22.02 7.33 -8.60
CA ALA A 125 -22.24 8.10 -9.84
C ALA A 125 -23.52 7.68 -10.61
N ASP A 126 -23.96 6.44 -10.46
CA ASP A 126 -25.20 5.92 -11.07
C ASP A 126 -26.46 6.18 -10.22
N GLY A 127 -26.34 6.88 -9.09
CA GLY A 127 -27.43 7.21 -8.16
C GLY A 127 -27.74 6.10 -7.15
N THR A 128 -27.06 4.96 -7.20
CA THR A 128 -27.20 3.91 -6.18
C THR A 128 -26.52 4.31 -4.87
N ILE A 129 -26.94 3.70 -3.75
CA ILE A 129 -26.36 3.97 -2.44
C ILE A 129 -25.42 2.81 -2.06
N ARG A 130 -24.12 3.11 -1.99
CA ARG A 130 -23.15 2.23 -1.35
C ARG A 130 -23.28 2.39 0.15
N LYS A 131 -23.57 1.30 0.85
CA LYS A 131 -23.71 1.29 2.30
C LYS A 131 -22.35 1.40 3.00
N GLY A 132 -22.29 2.21 4.04
CA GLY A 132 -21.14 2.31 4.91
C GLY A 132 -20.83 0.97 5.59
N HIS A 133 -19.56 0.72 5.90
CA HIS A 133 -19.12 -0.48 6.60
C HIS A 133 -17.82 -0.27 7.36
N LYS A 134 -17.45 -1.25 8.19
CA LYS A 134 -16.17 -1.29 8.93
C LYS A 134 -15.44 -2.61 8.63
N LYS A 135 -15.17 -2.88 7.34
CA LYS A 135 -14.55 -4.12 6.86
C LYS A 135 -13.05 -3.99 6.64
N TYR A 136 -12.52 -2.79 6.67
CA TYR A 136 -11.09 -2.47 6.62
C TYR A 136 -10.82 -1.16 7.37
N HIS A 137 -9.55 -0.89 7.66
CA HIS A 137 -9.08 0.42 8.11
C HIS A 137 -8.25 1.07 7.01
N ILE A 138 -8.14 2.38 7.05
CA ILE A 138 -7.19 3.10 6.22
C ILE A 138 -5.81 2.91 6.83
N GLN A 139 -4.87 2.48 6.00
CA GLN A 139 -3.48 2.31 6.39
C GLN A 139 -2.68 3.58 6.15
N ASP A 140 -2.77 4.11 4.94
CA ASP A 140 -2.07 5.32 4.54
C ASP A 140 -2.78 6.03 3.38
N LYS A 141 -2.26 7.22 3.05
CA LYS A 141 -2.58 8.00 1.86
C LYS A 141 -1.31 8.13 1.04
N GLU A 142 -1.35 7.73 -0.22
CA GLU A 142 -0.21 7.87 -1.12
C GLU A 142 -0.49 8.95 -2.17
N ALA A 143 0.35 9.98 -2.19
CA ALA A 143 0.30 11.07 -3.15
C ALA A 143 1.20 10.80 -4.36
N GLY A 144 0.81 11.32 -5.53
CA GLY A 144 1.57 11.27 -6.76
C GLY A 144 2.38 12.54 -6.98
N CYS A 145 3.58 12.39 -7.51
CA CYS A 145 4.43 13.49 -7.93
C CYS A 145 5.07 13.23 -9.30
N ILE A 146 5.64 14.26 -9.87
CA ILE A 146 6.58 14.16 -10.97
C ILE A 146 7.98 14.07 -10.36
N VAL A 147 8.64 12.93 -10.54
CA VAL A 147 10.05 12.74 -10.20
C VAL A 147 10.89 12.91 -11.47
N TYR A 148 12.00 13.64 -11.41
CA TYR A 148 12.79 13.91 -12.59
C TYR A 148 14.30 13.89 -12.30
N SER A 149 15.11 13.60 -13.33
CA SER A 149 16.56 13.74 -13.30
C SER A 149 16.94 15.18 -13.64
N LYS A 150 17.55 15.88 -12.70
CA LYS A 150 18.01 17.26 -12.89
C LYS A 150 18.99 17.36 -14.04
N SER A 151 19.91 16.38 -14.17
CA SER A 151 20.92 16.37 -15.23
C SER A 151 20.34 16.11 -16.63
N LEU A 152 19.23 15.35 -16.74
CA LEU A 152 18.59 15.05 -18.03
C LEU A 152 17.56 16.14 -18.42
N CYS A 153 16.86 16.73 -17.45
CA CYS A 153 15.86 17.76 -17.70
C CYS A 153 16.49 19.15 -17.86
N GLY A 154 17.62 19.45 -17.17
CA GLY A 154 18.19 20.81 -17.13
C GLY A 154 17.16 21.81 -16.59
N ASP A 155 16.98 22.92 -17.31
CA ASP A 155 15.99 23.96 -16.95
C ASP A 155 14.55 23.64 -17.37
N ASN A 156 14.32 22.48 -18.01
CA ASN A 156 13.03 22.11 -18.56
C ASN A 156 12.30 21.13 -17.64
N ILE A 157 11.90 21.59 -16.48
CA ILE A 157 11.20 20.79 -15.48
C ILE A 157 9.71 20.81 -15.80
N PRO A 158 9.06 19.64 -16.03
CA PRO A 158 7.62 19.60 -16.27
C PRO A 158 6.85 19.90 -14.97
N THR A 159 5.86 20.80 -15.06
CA THR A 159 4.99 21.21 -13.95
C THR A 159 3.50 21.10 -14.27
N SER A 160 3.16 20.67 -15.48
CA SER A 160 1.78 20.45 -15.91
C SER A 160 1.65 19.16 -16.71
N TYR A 161 0.41 18.69 -16.89
CA TYR A 161 0.16 17.56 -17.78
C TYR A 161 0.56 17.88 -19.23
N GLU A 162 0.40 19.12 -19.68
CA GLU A 162 0.76 19.51 -21.06
C GLU A 162 2.27 19.48 -21.30
N ASP A 163 3.09 19.82 -20.28
CA ASP A 163 4.55 19.80 -20.39
C ASP A 163 5.10 18.40 -20.72
N LEU A 164 4.38 17.33 -20.36
CA LEU A 164 4.80 15.96 -20.64
C LEU A 164 4.79 15.63 -22.15
N PHE A 165 4.17 16.46 -23.00
CA PHE A 165 4.20 16.33 -24.46
C PHE A 165 5.42 16.95 -25.10
N ASP A 166 6.27 17.65 -24.33
CA ASP A 166 7.48 18.23 -24.91
C ASP A 166 8.32 17.14 -25.59
N SER A 167 8.78 17.42 -26.80
CA SER A 167 9.59 16.51 -27.62
C SER A 167 10.89 16.05 -26.94
N ARG A 168 11.39 16.83 -25.97
CA ARG A 168 12.55 16.50 -25.13
C ARG A 168 12.29 15.27 -24.24
N PHE A 169 11.04 14.99 -23.89
CA PHE A 169 10.66 13.84 -23.10
C PHE A 169 10.25 12.62 -23.94
N LYS A 170 10.46 12.70 -25.28
CA LYS A 170 10.12 11.58 -26.16
C LYS A 170 10.87 10.31 -25.75
N ASN A 171 10.11 9.21 -25.51
CA ASN A 171 10.65 7.93 -25.04
C ASN A 171 11.49 8.06 -23.76
N SER A 172 11.14 8.98 -22.88
CA SER A 172 11.88 9.30 -21.65
C SER A 172 10.99 9.48 -20.42
N ILE A 173 9.74 9.01 -20.48
CA ILE A 173 8.81 8.99 -19.36
C ILE A 173 8.55 7.54 -18.95
N ILE A 174 8.49 7.26 -17.64
CA ILE A 174 7.89 6.05 -17.09
C ILE A 174 6.66 6.44 -16.28
N MET A 175 5.56 5.75 -16.54
CA MET A 175 4.34 5.82 -15.75
C MET A 175 3.89 4.41 -15.35
N PRO A 176 3.35 4.19 -14.14
CA PRO A 176 2.80 2.89 -13.81
C PRO A 176 1.51 2.63 -14.61
N ASN A 177 1.32 1.37 -15.05
CA ASN A 177 0.11 1.01 -15.79
C ASN A 177 -1.12 0.98 -14.88
N PRO A 178 -2.20 1.70 -15.17
CA PRO A 178 -3.41 1.78 -14.34
C PRO A 178 -4.12 0.44 -14.10
N ASN A 179 -3.96 -0.55 -15.00
CA ASN A 179 -4.56 -1.87 -14.83
C ASN A 179 -3.83 -2.74 -13.79
N SER A 180 -2.52 -2.55 -13.62
CA SER A 180 -1.69 -3.43 -12.79
C SER A 180 -1.18 -2.77 -11.51
N SER A 181 -1.22 -1.43 -11.44
CA SER A 181 -0.68 -0.63 -10.34
C SER A 181 -1.73 0.30 -9.74
N GLY A 182 -1.83 0.34 -8.42
CA GLY A 182 -2.65 1.33 -7.69
C GLY A 182 -2.16 2.77 -7.97
N THR A 183 -0.84 2.95 -8.02
CA THR A 183 -0.20 4.23 -8.38
C THR A 183 -0.61 4.67 -9.79
N GLY A 184 -0.54 3.78 -10.76
CA GLY A 184 -1.00 4.08 -12.13
C GLY A 184 -2.47 4.47 -12.16
N TYR A 185 -3.29 3.76 -11.38
CA TYR A 185 -4.71 4.05 -11.29
C TYR A 185 -4.99 5.44 -10.72
N TYR A 186 -4.34 5.87 -9.64
CA TYR A 186 -4.64 7.19 -9.09
C TYR A 186 -4.15 8.33 -10.00
N PHE A 187 -3.09 8.17 -10.79
CA PHE A 187 -2.73 9.16 -11.82
C PHE A 187 -3.81 9.26 -12.90
N TYR A 188 -4.27 8.12 -13.40
CA TYR A 188 -5.31 8.07 -14.43
C TYR A 188 -6.65 8.63 -13.91
N ASN A 189 -7.08 8.20 -12.71
CA ASN A 189 -8.28 8.70 -12.06
C ASN A 189 -8.16 10.17 -11.67
N GLY A 190 -6.98 10.64 -11.25
CA GLY A 190 -6.71 12.05 -10.95
C GLY A 190 -7.00 12.93 -12.17
N TYR A 191 -6.39 12.60 -13.30
CA TYR A 191 -6.67 13.30 -14.56
C TYR A 191 -8.16 13.24 -14.96
N ALA A 192 -8.76 12.04 -14.88
CA ALA A 192 -10.18 11.86 -15.18
C ALA A 192 -11.10 12.61 -14.20
N SER A 193 -10.68 12.81 -12.96
CA SER A 193 -11.43 13.58 -11.97
C SER A 193 -11.48 15.07 -12.31
N ILE A 194 -10.46 15.58 -12.98
CA ILE A 194 -10.36 16.98 -13.42
C ILE A 194 -11.08 17.15 -14.77
N TYR A 195 -10.73 16.36 -15.77
CA TYR A 195 -11.08 16.58 -17.17
C TYR A 195 -12.14 15.60 -17.73
N GLY A 196 -12.46 14.54 -17.00
CA GLY A 196 -13.41 13.50 -17.43
C GLY A 196 -12.74 12.30 -18.09
N LYS A 197 -13.49 11.16 -18.14
CA LYS A 197 -13.01 9.86 -18.64
C LYS A 197 -12.48 9.93 -20.09
N GLU A 198 -13.26 10.57 -20.99
CA GLU A 198 -12.93 10.63 -22.41
C GLU A 198 -11.64 11.41 -22.66
N GLU A 199 -11.47 12.55 -21.96
CA GLU A 199 -10.27 13.34 -22.09
C GLU A 199 -9.06 12.64 -21.46
N ALA A 200 -9.25 11.90 -20.37
CA ALA A 200 -8.17 11.07 -19.79
C ALA A 200 -7.69 10.02 -20.79
N LEU A 201 -8.60 9.29 -21.43
CA LEU A 201 -8.23 8.29 -22.43
C LEU A 201 -7.48 8.92 -23.63
N LYS A 202 -7.94 10.05 -24.14
CA LYS A 202 -7.27 10.78 -25.22
C LYS A 202 -5.88 11.26 -24.80
N TYR A 203 -5.77 11.84 -23.60
CA TYR A 203 -4.52 12.35 -23.08
C TYR A 203 -3.47 11.25 -22.96
N PHE A 204 -3.77 10.15 -22.28
CA PHE A 204 -2.79 9.09 -22.05
C PHE A 204 -2.46 8.30 -23.33
N ASN A 205 -3.41 8.12 -24.25
CA ASN A 205 -3.10 7.58 -25.58
C ASN A 205 -2.15 8.49 -26.38
N LYS A 206 -2.30 9.81 -26.28
CA LYS A 206 -1.36 10.78 -26.89
C LYS A 206 0.01 10.73 -26.19
N LEU A 207 0.02 10.63 -24.84
CA LEU A 207 1.23 10.58 -24.04
C LEU A 207 2.09 9.35 -24.32
N ASP A 208 1.49 8.25 -24.76
CA ASP A 208 2.19 6.99 -25.06
C ASP A 208 3.41 7.18 -25.97
N SER A 209 3.37 8.13 -26.90
CA SER A 209 4.50 8.47 -27.77
C SER A 209 5.74 8.98 -27.03
N ASN A 210 5.57 9.53 -25.82
CA ASN A 210 6.64 10.02 -24.95
C ASN A 210 6.99 9.02 -23.83
N VAL A 211 6.10 8.05 -23.59
CA VAL A 211 6.31 7.00 -22.57
C VAL A 211 7.26 5.95 -23.11
N LYS A 212 8.32 5.68 -22.37
CA LYS A 212 9.25 4.58 -22.62
C LYS A 212 8.71 3.25 -22.10
N GLU A 213 8.01 3.31 -20.96
CA GLU A 213 7.54 2.12 -20.27
C GLU A 213 6.28 2.41 -19.47
N TRP A 214 5.26 1.58 -19.63
CA TRP A 214 4.13 1.45 -18.73
C TRP A 214 4.47 0.38 -17.68
N SER A 215 5.03 0.81 -16.56
CA SER A 215 5.53 -0.10 -15.52
C SER A 215 4.40 -0.87 -14.84
N SER A 216 4.59 -2.16 -14.62
CA SER A 216 3.65 -2.97 -13.84
C SER A 216 3.66 -2.67 -12.33
N SER A 217 4.67 -1.92 -11.86
CA SER A 217 4.88 -1.55 -10.45
C SER A 217 4.83 -0.05 -10.25
N GLY A 218 4.21 0.41 -9.15
CA GLY A 218 4.21 1.82 -8.73
C GLY A 218 5.61 2.38 -8.48
N SER A 219 6.56 1.55 -8.07
CA SER A 219 7.94 1.96 -7.78
C SER A 219 8.84 2.10 -9.02
N GLY A 220 8.39 1.63 -10.19
CA GLY A 220 9.15 1.66 -11.44
C GLY A 220 9.64 3.06 -11.84
N PRO A 221 8.76 4.08 -11.86
CA PRO A 221 9.13 5.43 -12.27
C PRO A 221 10.29 6.04 -11.48
N VAL A 222 10.22 6.01 -10.15
CA VAL A 222 11.27 6.57 -9.29
C VAL A 222 12.59 5.83 -9.47
N LYS A 223 12.55 4.49 -9.58
CA LYS A 223 13.75 3.67 -9.84
C LYS A 223 14.36 3.98 -11.20
N GLY A 224 13.53 4.18 -12.23
CA GLY A 224 14.00 4.51 -13.59
C GLY A 224 14.69 5.88 -13.65
N VAL A 225 14.14 6.89 -12.97
CA VAL A 225 14.81 8.21 -12.84
C VAL A 225 16.11 8.08 -12.05
N ASN A 226 16.09 7.37 -10.92
CA ASN A 226 17.28 7.20 -10.08
C ASN A 226 18.46 6.56 -10.82
N THR A 227 18.19 5.66 -11.75
CA THR A 227 19.23 5.01 -12.58
C THR A 227 19.57 5.80 -13.86
N LYS A 228 19.01 7.00 -14.04
CA LYS A 228 19.18 7.86 -15.24
C LYS A 228 18.78 7.18 -16.56
N GLN A 229 17.88 6.22 -16.49
CA GLN A 229 17.35 5.56 -17.69
C GLN A 229 16.30 6.41 -18.39
N ILE A 230 15.68 7.33 -17.65
CA ILE A 230 14.63 8.23 -18.11
C ILE A 230 14.77 9.60 -17.45
N ALA A 231 14.20 10.62 -18.10
CA ALA A 231 14.19 11.98 -17.58
C ALA A 231 13.09 12.20 -16.54
N VAL A 232 11.91 11.62 -16.75
CA VAL A 232 10.69 11.92 -15.98
C VAL A 232 9.96 10.64 -15.59
N GLY A 233 9.52 10.58 -14.34
CA GLY A 233 8.66 9.51 -13.82
C GLY A 233 7.40 10.06 -13.14
N LEU A 234 6.25 9.45 -13.38
CA LEU A 234 5.05 9.69 -12.59
C LEU A 234 5.04 8.69 -11.43
N GLY A 235 5.48 9.12 -10.25
CA GLY A 235 5.80 8.22 -9.15
C GLY A 235 5.15 8.59 -7.82
N MET A 236 5.37 7.71 -6.84
CA MET A 236 4.91 7.93 -5.47
C MET A 236 5.79 8.98 -4.79
N HIS A 237 5.15 9.97 -4.18
CA HIS A 237 5.83 11.08 -3.53
C HIS A 237 6.80 10.63 -2.44
N PHE A 238 6.36 9.78 -1.51
CA PHE A 238 7.20 9.31 -0.41
C PHE A 238 8.48 8.60 -0.91
N GLN A 239 8.35 7.81 -1.96
CA GLN A 239 9.49 7.13 -2.57
C GLN A 239 10.42 8.12 -3.28
N ALA A 240 9.86 9.12 -3.96
CA ALA A 240 10.66 10.17 -4.59
C ALA A 240 11.48 10.95 -3.55
N VAL A 241 10.91 11.28 -2.38
CA VAL A 241 11.64 11.91 -1.26
C VAL A 241 12.74 11.02 -0.74
N GLU A 242 12.47 9.72 -0.52
CA GLU A 242 13.48 8.75 -0.07
C GLU A 242 14.70 8.73 -1.03
N TYR A 243 14.44 8.71 -2.33
CA TYR A 243 15.53 8.67 -3.32
C TYR A 243 16.23 10.03 -3.49
N ALA A 244 15.51 11.15 -3.39
CA ALA A 244 16.10 12.49 -3.44
C ALA A 244 17.06 12.74 -2.26
N ASN A 245 16.76 12.19 -1.09
CA ASN A 245 17.67 12.23 0.08
C ASN A 245 18.98 11.43 -0.13
N LYS A 246 19.04 10.55 -1.12
CA LYS A 246 20.20 9.69 -1.40
C LYS A 246 20.91 10.05 -2.72
N ASN A 247 20.27 10.84 -3.57
CA ASN A 247 20.76 11.17 -4.91
C ASN A 247 20.39 12.60 -5.29
N ASP A 248 21.37 13.50 -5.28
CA ASP A 248 21.21 14.93 -5.57
C ASP A 248 20.68 15.22 -6.98
N ASP A 249 20.78 14.27 -7.92
CA ASP A 249 20.25 14.41 -9.28
C ASP A 249 18.73 14.28 -9.34
N ILE A 250 18.10 13.73 -8.30
CA ILE A 250 16.64 13.59 -8.27
C ILE A 250 15.99 14.90 -7.83
N GLY A 251 15.06 15.36 -8.65
CA GLY A 251 14.15 16.45 -8.34
C GLY A 251 12.71 15.96 -8.22
N ILE A 252 11.92 16.70 -7.45
CA ILE A 252 10.49 16.44 -7.24
C ILE A 252 9.72 17.70 -7.60
N THR A 253 8.65 17.54 -8.36
CA THR A 253 7.68 18.59 -8.64
C THR A 253 6.28 17.98 -8.74
N TYR A 254 5.29 18.80 -8.93
CA TYR A 254 3.89 18.39 -9.01
C TYR A 254 3.23 19.00 -10.23
N PHE A 255 2.10 18.44 -10.62
CA PHE A 255 1.22 19.07 -11.58
C PHE A 255 0.57 20.31 -10.94
N GLU A 256 0.58 21.44 -11.63
CA GLU A 256 -0.12 22.65 -11.20
C GLU A 256 -1.63 22.43 -11.04
N GLU A 257 -2.17 21.45 -11.77
CA GLU A 257 -3.56 21.02 -11.67
C GLU A 257 -3.87 20.25 -10.35
N GLY A 258 -2.85 19.83 -9.64
CA GLY A 258 -2.96 19.15 -8.34
C GLY A 258 -2.26 17.80 -8.27
N SER A 259 -1.94 17.38 -7.05
CA SER A 259 -1.37 16.07 -6.77
C SER A 259 -2.47 15.02 -6.69
N PRO A 260 -2.50 13.99 -7.56
CA PRO A 260 -3.41 12.87 -7.42
C PRO A 260 -3.01 11.99 -6.24
N TYR A 261 -3.97 11.30 -5.62
CA TYR A 261 -3.70 10.39 -4.51
C TYR A 261 -4.67 9.22 -4.49
N SER A 262 -4.36 8.20 -3.70
CA SER A 262 -5.33 7.21 -3.23
C SER A 262 -5.11 6.86 -1.77
N LEU A 263 -6.11 6.20 -1.18
CA LEU A 263 -6.06 5.62 0.14
C LEU A 263 -5.76 4.13 0.02
N TYR A 264 -4.94 3.62 0.93
CA TYR A 264 -4.64 2.20 1.02
C TYR A 264 -5.22 1.63 2.31
N THR A 265 -5.59 0.37 2.25
CA THR A 265 -6.37 -0.28 3.30
C THR A 265 -5.64 -1.46 3.90
N MET A 266 -5.99 -1.78 5.16
CA MET A 266 -5.56 -2.97 5.87
C MET A 266 -6.74 -3.64 6.57
N GLY A 267 -6.69 -4.95 6.72
CA GLY A 267 -7.75 -5.70 7.36
C GLY A 267 -7.42 -7.19 7.50
N MET A 268 -8.38 -7.94 7.99
CA MET A 268 -8.29 -9.39 8.12
C MET A 268 -9.26 -10.06 7.13
N ILE A 269 -8.84 -11.20 6.60
CA ILE A 269 -9.73 -12.06 5.81
C ILE A 269 -10.76 -12.72 6.75
N ALA A 270 -12.00 -12.85 6.28
CA ALA A 270 -13.10 -13.39 7.07
C ALA A 270 -12.80 -14.79 7.63
N GLY A 271 -13.13 -15.01 8.91
CA GLY A 271 -12.83 -16.22 9.66
C GLY A 271 -11.42 -16.29 10.23
N ARG A 272 -10.56 -15.33 9.93
CA ARG A 272 -9.16 -15.33 10.38
C ARG A 272 -8.94 -14.67 11.73
N LYS A 273 -9.85 -13.83 12.20
CA LYS A 273 -9.76 -13.17 13.51
C LYS A 273 -9.63 -14.15 14.68
N SER A 274 -10.21 -15.35 14.56
CA SER A 274 -10.13 -16.43 15.57
C SER A 274 -8.90 -17.32 15.42
N LYS A 275 -8.13 -17.22 14.33
CA LYS A 275 -6.90 -18.01 14.13
C LYS A 275 -5.81 -17.51 15.09
N THR A 276 -5.11 -18.45 15.73
CA THR A 276 -4.06 -18.14 16.73
C THR A 276 -3.04 -17.13 16.18
N GLY A 277 -2.86 -16.05 16.90
CA GLY A 277 -1.89 -14.98 16.60
C GLY A 277 -2.40 -13.91 15.62
N VAL A 278 -3.42 -14.18 14.81
CA VAL A 278 -3.84 -13.23 13.76
C VAL A 278 -4.36 -11.92 14.35
N LYS A 279 -5.30 -12.01 15.32
CA LYS A 279 -5.84 -10.80 15.95
C LYS A 279 -4.75 -10.02 16.69
N GLU A 280 -3.88 -10.69 17.43
CA GLU A 280 -2.80 -10.04 18.19
C GLU A 280 -1.81 -9.31 17.26
N VAL A 281 -1.45 -9.95 16.14
CA VAL A 281 -0.57 -9.36 15.12
C VAL A 281 -1.25 -8.16 14.46
N TYR A 282 -2.55 -8.28 14.12
CA TYR A 282 -3.31 -7.19 13.55
C TYR A 282 -3.47 -6.01 14.52
N ASP A 283 -3.79 -6.27 15.79
CA ASP A 283 -3.93 -5.25 16.83
C ASP A 283 -2.64 -4.44 16.99
N TYR A 284 -1.49 -5.13 17.03
CA TYR A 284 -0.19 -4.47 17.12
C TYR A 284 0.16 -3.69 15.85
N PHE A 285 -0.18 -4.24 14.68
CA PHE A 285 0.00 -3.53 13.43
C PHE A 285 -0.84 -2.25 13.41
N TYR A 286 -2.11 -2.34 13.71
CA TYR A 286 -3.05 -1.23 13.73
C TYR A 286 -2.66 -0.13 14.72
N ASN A 287 -2.31 -0.52 15.96
CA ASN A 287 -2.09 0.42 17.06
C ASN A 287 -0.63 0.92 17.15
N TYR A 288 0.31 0.35 16.42
CA TYR A 288 1.72 0.70 16.56
C TYR A 288 2.47 0.74 15.21
N VAL A 289 2.51 -0.37 14.47
CA VAL A 289 3.34 -0.46 13.24
C VAL A 289 2.87 0.53 12.19
N ASN A 290 1.54 0.71 12.06
CA ASN A 290 0.96 1.65 11.12
C ASN A 290 1.31 3.10 11.43
N TYR A 291 1.40 3.48 12.72
CA TYR A 291 1.87 4.82 13.11
C TYR A 291 3.34 5.05 12.75
N LEU A 292 4.19 4.02 12.93
CA LEU A 292 5.59 4.10 12.50
C LEU A 292 5.72 4.23 10.99
N ASP A 293 4.94 3.47 10.23
CA ASP A 293 4.93 3.53 8.77
C ASP A 293 4.54 4.94 8.27
N ASN A 294 3.51 5.53 8.90
CA ASN A 294 3.05 6.89 8.61
C ASN A 294 3.95 8.01 9.19
N SER A 295 4.91 7.69 10.05
CA SER A 295 5.93 8.65 10.51
C SER A 295 7.22 8.53 9.70
N ASP A 296 7.67 7.30 9.49
CA ASP A 296 9.03 7.00 9.04
C ASP A 296 9.14 6.79 7.53
N ILE A 297 8.01 6.57 6.83
CA ILE A 297 8.03 6.25 5.38
C ILE A 297 7.00 7.04 4.59
N VAL A 298 5.72 7.07 4.99
CA VAL A 298 4.63 7.71 4.24
C VAL A 298 3.90 8.74 5.12
N PRO A 299 4.53 9.86 5.49
CA PRO A 299 3.95 10.80 6.44
C PRO A 299 2.88 11.73 5.83
N GLU A 300 2.01 11.16 4.99
CA GLU A 300 0.80 11.83 4.53
C GLU A 300 -0.27 11.82 5.62
N VAL A 301 -1.07 12.87 5.68
CA VAL A 301 -2.04 13.04 6.78
C VAL A 301 -3.21 12.08 6.63
N ILE A 302 -3.31 11.14 7.56
CA ILE A 302 -4.50 10.29 7.81
C ILE A 302 -4.95 10.34 9.27
N TYR A 303 -4.09 10.79 10.18
CA TYR A 303 -4.39 10.92 11.61
C TYR A 303 -4.61 12.37 12.01
N LYS A 304 -5.50 12.60 12.97
CA LYS A 304 -5.61 13.88 13.64
C LYS A 304 -4.31 14.22 14.35
N LYS A 305 -3.97 15.51 14.37
CA LYS A 305 -2.67 16.00 14.85
C LYS A 305 -2.29 15.49 16.25
N GLU A 306 -3.25 15.35 17.14
CA GLU A 306 -3.05 14.88 18.51
C GLU A 306 -2.69 13.39 18.62
N TYR A 307 -2.93 12.61 17.57
CA TYR A 307 -2.62 11.18 17.50
C TYR A 307 -1.44 10.87 16.58
N ALA A 308 -1.17 11.74 15.61
CA ALA A 308 -0.11 11.52 14.63
C ALA A 308 1.29 11.56 15.29
N LEU A 309 2.16 10.64 14.90
CA LEU A 309 3.59 10.80 15.17
C LEU A 309 4.16 11.85 14.22
N PRO A 310 5.13 12.67 14.67
CA PRO A 310 5.79 13.61 13.78
C PRO A 310 6.56 12.85 12.68
N PRO A 311 6.58 13.36 11.44
CA PRO A 311 7.40 12.79 10.39
C PRO A 311 8.89 12.72 10.78
N THR A 312 9.52 11.57 10.56
CA THR A 312 10.98 11.39 10.73
C THR A 312 11.72 11.36 9.39
N VAL A 313 10.97 11.36 8.27
CA VAL A 313 11.55 11.39 6.92
C VAL A 313 12.26 12.71 6.70
N GLU A 314 13.57 12.64 6.42
CA GLU A 314 14.37 13.81 6.13
C GLU A 314 13.83 14.56 4.90
N ASN A 315 13.81 15.90 4.98
CA ASN A 315 13.32 16.80 3.91
C ASN A 315 11.87 16.54 3.47
N TRP A 316 11.06 15.87 4.30
CA TRP A 316 9.65 15.70 4.00
C TRP A 316 8.92 17.03 3.89
N LYS A 317 8.15 17.14 2.83
CA LYS A 317 7.20 18.24 2.58
C LYS A 317 6.00 17.66 1.85
N SER A 318 4.79 17.92 2.32
CA SER A 318 3.57 17.53 1.60
C SER A 318 3.45 18.28 0.25
N PRO A 319 2.60 17.84 -0.68
CA PRO A 319 2.26 18.63 -1.87
C PRO A 319 1.85 20.07 -1.54
N GLU A 320 1.10 20.27 -0.45
CA GLU A 320 0.63 21.58 0.01
C GLU A 320 1.78 22.49 0.45
N ASP A 321 2.86 21.93 1.01
CA ASP A 321 4.08 22.68 1.34
C ASP A 321 4.83 23.16 0.07
N TYR A 322 4.57 22.55 -1.08
CA TYR A 322 5.02 23.02 -2.40
C TYR A 322 4.01 23.95 -3.07
N GLY A 323 2.91 24.30 -2.38
CA GLY A 323 1.86 25.18 -2.91
C GLY A 323 0.89 24.48 -3.86
N VAL A 324 0.85 23.15 -3.88
CA VAL A 324 0.00 22.34 -4.75
C VAL A 324 -1.07 21.63 -3.93
N SER A 325 -2.33 21.82 -4.27
CA SER A 325 -3.44 21.12 -3.63
C SER A 325 -3.54 19.67 -4.09
N TYR A 326 -4.15 18.81 -3.26
CA TYR A 326 -4.55 17.49 -3.71
C TYR A 326 -5.71 17.59 -4.71
N VAL A 327 -5.67 16.75 -5.75
CA VAL A 327 -6.83 16.61 -6.65
C VAL A 327 -8.02 16.10 -5.84
N LYS A 328 -9.19 16.71 -6.02
CA LYS A 328 -10.43 16.15 -5.48
C LYS A 328 -10.78 14.87 -6.25
N MET A 329 -10.26 13.75 -5.76
CA MET A 329 -10.45 12.44 -6.38
C MET A 329 -11.92 12.03 -6.37
N LYS A 330 -12.43 11.62 -7.53
CA LYS A 330 -13.83 11.18 -7.68
C LYS A 330 -13.93 9.67 -7.58
N ASN A 331 -15.02 9.22 -6.98
CA ASN A 331 -15.49 7.83 -7.03
C ASN A 331 -14.48 6.78 -6.49
N LEU A 332 -13.65 7.15 -5.50
CA LEU A 332 -12.73 6.19 -4.87
C LEU A 332 -13.46 4.99 -4.24
N LEU A 333 -14.71 5.19 -3.81
CA LEU A 333 -15.55 4.16 -3.19
C LEU A 333 -16.51 3.49 -4.17
N ASP A 334 -16.43 3.81 -5.46
CA ASP A 334 -17.27 3.22 -6.51
C ASP A 334 -16.50 2.13 -7.27
N PRO A 335 -16.78 0.82 -6.98
CA PRO A 335 -16.10 -0.29 -7.65
C PRO A 335 -16.39 -0.37 -9.14
N ASP A 336 -17.55 0.11 -9.59
CA ASP A 336 -17.93 0.09 -11.01
C ASP A 336 -17.28 1.21 -11.78
N TYR A 337 -17.05 2.35 -11.13
CA TYR A 337 -16.38 3.48 -11.77
C TYR A 337 -14.97 3.09 -12.25
N LYS A 338 -14.17 2.43 -11.40
CA LYS A 338 -12.83 1.96 -11.81
C LYS A 338 -12.90 1.03 -13.03
N THR A 339 -13.81 0.08 -13.00
CA THR A 339 -13.99 -0.87 -14.12
C THR A 339 -14.37 -0.13 -15.41
N LYS A 340 -15.35 0.78 -15.35
CA LYS A 340 -15.77 1.60 -16.48
C LYS A 340 -14.69 2.58 -16.95
N LEU A 341 -13.91 3.14 -16.01
CA LEU A 341 -12.83 4.08 -16.34
C LEU A 341 -11.72 3.38 -17.13
N LEU A 342 -11.42 2.12 -16.83
CA LEU A 342 -10.35 1.35 -17.43
C LEU A 342 -10.79 0.45 -18.60
N GLU A 343 -12.09 0.36 -18.93
CA GLU A 343 -12.59 -0.59 -19.97
C GLU A 343 -11.97 -0.37 -21.36
N ASP A 344 -11.64 0.88 -21.69
CA ASP A 344 -11.07 1.27 -22.97
C ASP A 344 -9.53 1.40 -22.92
N TRP A 345 -8.93 1.21 -21.74
CA TRP A 345 -7.47 1.26 -21.57
C TRP A 345 -6.81 0.04 -22.21
N LYS A 346 -5.88 0.27 -23.15
CA LYS A 346 -5.22 -0.81 -23.93
C LYS A 346 -3.70 -0.73 -23.94
N LEU A 347 -3.10 0.24 -23.21
CA LEU A 347 -1.65 0.45 -23.12
C LEU A 347 -1.01 -0.47 -22.07
#